data_922c18922207eda4a624ec6de21938d9
#
_entry.id   922c18922207eda4a624ec6de21938d9
#
_cell.length_a   1.000
_cell.length_b   1.000
_cell.length_c   1.000
_cell.angle_alpha   90.00
_cell.angle_beta   90.00
_cell.angle_gamma   90.00
#
_symmetry.space_group_name_H-M   'P 1'
#
loop_
_entity.id
_entity.type
_entity.pdbx_description
1 polymer ?
#
loop_
_entity_poly.entity_id
_entity_poly.type
_entity_poly.pdbx_seq_one_letter_code
_entity_poly.pdbx_strand_id
1 'polypeptide(L)'
;MKSRQEIKKQAKQMIAEDNLWLALGLPCLVLVLVNLAFAFNESATGVSSAISGLTLLYELCASLYVFDILTKQHLVGKQLGRKISDMFGSLTAHTFKTGLLVGFITGLWFFLPYIIGIGLIVAALVSNSFGILFWLGVALLLFGGFIGLIKTYEYALAIYLAKTNEELGLFALLKESKQKMKGHKLTLFVQNLSFFWWGLGVFATGGLLGLYVTPYVLAANTIFATEVLGINDSENPRKESDLEVF
;
A
#
# COMPACT_ATOMS: atom_id res chain seq x y z
N MET A 1 4.64 0.33 21.02
CA MET A 1 4.80 0.51 19.58
C MET A 1 6.27 0.77 19.26
N LYS A 2 6.84 0.02 18.32
CA LYS A 2 8.26 0.15 17.94
C LYS A 2 8.55 1.53 17.32
N SER A 3 9.78 2.00 17.48
CA SER A 3 10.22 3.23 16.83
C SER A 3 10.29 3.05 15.30
N ARG A 4 10.21 4.14 14.53
CA ARG A 4 10.33 4.08 13.06
C ARG A 4 11.65 3.45 12.60
N GLN A 5 12.73 3.66 13.35
CA GLN A 5 14.03 3.08 13.01
C GLN A 5 14.04 1.56 13.23
N GLU A 6 13.41 1.08 14.27
CA GLU A 6 13.25 -0.36 14.54
C GLU A 6 12.37 -1.03 13.48
N ILE A 7 11.24 -0.42 13.11
CA ILE A 7 10.38 -0.92 12.02
C ILE A 7 11.18 -1.04 10.72
N LYS A 8 11.94 0.00 10.35
CA LYS A 8 12.78 -0.02 9.15
C LYS A 8 13.89 -1.06 9.21
N LYS A 9 14.53 -1.22 10.37
CA LYS A 9 15.57 -2.24 10.58
C LYS A 9 14.98 -3.63 10.42
N GLN A 10 13.86 -3.91 11.07
CA GLN A 10 13.15 -5.18 10.97
C GLN A 10 12.69 -5.48 9.55
N ALA A 11 12.10 -4.49 8.84
CA ALA A 11 11.71 -4.63 7.44
C ALA A 11 12.91 -4.98 6.54
N LYS A 12 14.05 -4.31 6.73
CA LYS A 12 15.26 -4.57 5.98
C LYS A 12 15.81 -5.98 6.22
N GLN A 13 15.79 -6.44 7.46
CA GLN A 13 16.21 -7.81 7.80
C GLN A 13 15.27 -8.83 7.17
N MET A 14 13.96 -8.65 7.31
CA MET A 14 12.95 -9.54 6.76
C MET A 14 13.07 -9.72 5.25
N ILE A 15 13.22 -8.64 4.48
CA ILE A 15 13.33 -8.75 3.02
C ILE A 15 14.67 -9.34 2.57
N ALA A 16 15.73 -9.23 3.38
CA ALA A 16 17.03 -9.84 3.09
C ALA A 16 17.02 -11.36 3.34
N GLU A 17 16.18 -11.83 4.29
CA GLU A 17 16.03 -13.26 4.55
C GLU A 17 15.44 -13.97 3.31
N ASP A 18 16.02 -15.09 2.94
CA ASP A 18 15.59 -15.94 1.83
C ASP A 18 15.40 -15.23 0.48
N ASN A 19 16.05 -14.08 0.25
CA ASN A 19 15.87 -13.25 -0.95
C ASN A 19 14.41 -12.84 -1.18
N LEU A 20 13.68 -12.52 -0.13
CA LEU A 20 12.28 -12.12 -0.22
C LEU A 20 12.11 -10.83 -1.06
N TRP A 21 13.10 -9.92 -1.02
CA TRP A 21 13.12 -8.72 -1.86
C TRP A 21 13.03 -9.03 -3.35
N LEU A 22 13.66 -10.14 -3.80
CA LEU A 22 13.60 -10.57 -5.20
C LEU A 22 12.21 -11.14 -5.53
N ALA A 23 11.65 -11.97 -4.65
CA ALA A 23 10.34 -12.56 -4.84
C ALA A 23 9.23 -11.51 -4.92
N LEU A 24 9.33 -10.48 -4.10
CA LEU A 24 8.35 -9.38 -4.06
C LEU A 24 8.68 -8.25 -5.06
N GLY A 25 9.93 -8.02 -5.39
CA GLY A 25 10.32 -6.91 -6.26
C GLY A 25 10.23 -7.24 -7.75
N LEU A 26 10.61 -8.46 -8.14
CA LEU A 26 10.72 -8.84 -9.55
C LEU A 26 9.38 -8.78 -10.31
N PRO A 27 8.27 -9.33 -9.80
CA PRO A 27 6.99 -9.19 -10.48
C PRO A 27 6.52 -7.73 -10.57
N CYS A 28 6.75 -6.93 -9.51
CA CYS A 28 6.42 -5.50 -9.52
C CYS A 28 7.23 -4.78 -10.60
N LEU A 29 8.54 -5.01 -10.69
CA LEU A 29 9.39 -4.42 -11.72
C LEU A 29 8.92 -4.78 -13.13
N VAL A 30 8.59 -6.06 -13.37
CA VAL A 30 8.07 -6.51 -14.67
C VAL A 30 6.78 -5.76 -15.02
N LEU A 31 5.83 -5.65 -14.09
CA LEU A 31 4.57 -4.92 -14.31
C LEU A 31 4.83 -3.43 -14.60
N VAL A 32 5.75 -2.79 -13.88
CA VAL A 32 6.12 -1.38 -14.10
C VAL A 32 6.77 -1.19 -15.48
N LEU A 33 7.71 -2.05 -15.87
CA LEU A 33 8.36 -1.97 -17.18
C LEU A 33 7.38 -2.20 -18.34
N VAL A 34 6.49 -3.18 -18.18
CA VAL A 34 5.44 -3.43 -19.18
C VAL A 34 4.49 -2.24 -19.26
N ASN A 35 4.06 -1.68 -18.13
CA ASN A 35 3.22 -0.47 -18.11
C ASN A 35 3.92 0.71 -18.82
N LEU A 36 5.20 0.91 -18.54
CA LEU A 36 5.99 1.97 -19.18
C LEU A 36 6.09 1.78 -20.69
N ALA A 37 6.27 0.55 -21.19
CA ALA A 37 6.33 0.26 -22.62
C ALA A 37 5.01 0.61 -23.33
N PHE A 38 3.86 0.46 -22.68
CA PHE A 38 2.55 0.80 -23.23
C PHE A 38 2.11 2.25 -22.95
N ALA A 39 2.74 2.94 -22.00
CA ALA A 39 2.36 4.30 -21.60
C ALA A 39 2.49 5.35 -22.73
N PHE A 40 3.40 5.09 -23.68
CA PHE A 40 3.65 5.98 -24.82
C PHE A 40 2.86 5.61 -26.08
N ASN A 41 1.98 4.62 -26.00
CA ASN A 41 1.17 4.17 -27.13
C ASN A 41 -0.29 4.57 -26.91
N GLU A 42 -0.76 5.59 -27.64
CA GLU A 42 -2.12 6.11 -27.51
C GLU A 42 -3.22 5.05 -27.80
N SER A 43 -2.94 4.09 -28.69
CA SER A 43 -3.87 2.99 -28.99
C SER A 43 -3.93 1.91 -27.89
N ALA A 44 -3.01 1.93 -26.92
CA ALA A 44 -2.89 0.94 -25.87
C ALA A 44 -3.35 1.42 -24.47
N THR A 45 -4.13 2.49 -24.39
CA THR A 45 -4.61 3.05 -23.11
C THR A 45 -5.38 2.04 -22.27
N GLY A 46 -6.19 1.18 -22.90
CA GLY A 46 -6.89 0.09 -22.21
C GLY A 46 -5.95 -0.94 -21.61
N VAL A 47 -4.87 -1.28 -22.31
CA VAL A 47 -3.84 -2.23 -21.83
C VAL A 47 -3.09 -1.64 -20.64
N SER A 48 -2.66 -0.38 -20.71
CA SER A 48 -2.00 0.31 -19.61
C SER A 48 -2.88 0.39 -18.35
N SER A 49 -4.18 0.65 -18.51
CA SER A 49 -5.14 0.64 -17.39
C SER A 49 -5.28 -0.75 -16.76
N ALA A 50 -5.34 -1.80 -17.57
CA ALA A 50 -5.41 -3.18 -17.08
C ALA A 50 -4.13 -3.58 -16.32
N ILE A 51 -2.94 -3.21 -16.82
CA ILE A 51 -1.66 -3.46 -16.15
C ILE A 51 -1.59 -2.71 -14.81
N SER A 52 -2.08 -1.47 -14.76
CA SER A 52 -2.16 -0.69 -13.51
C SER A 52 -3.07 -1.38 -12.48
N GLY A 53 -4.21 -1.94 -12.91
CA GLY A 53 -5.08 -2.75 -12.06
C GLY A 53 -4.39 -4.02 -11.55
N LEU A 54 -3.62 -4.71 -12.40
CA LEU A 54 -2.83 -5.87 -11.99
C LEU A 54 -1.73 -5.51 -10.98
N THR A 55 -1.11 -4.33 -11.12
CA THR A 55 -0.11 -3.84 -10.18
C THR A 55 -0.72 -3.63 -8.79
N LEU A 56 -1.90 -3.01 -8.71
CA LEU A 56 -2.62 -2.83 -7.45
C LEU A 56 -3.03 -4.16 -6.81
N LEU A 57 -3.51 -5.12 -7.61
CA LEU A 57 -3.83 -6.46 -7.13
C LEU A 57 -2.58 -7.18 -6.61
N TYR A 58 -1.46 -7.04 -7.31
CA TYR A 58 -0.18 -7.58 -6.90
C TYR A 58 0.26 -7.00 -5.55
N GLU A 59 0.21 -5.68 -5.36
CA GLU A 59 0.57 -5.02 -4.10
C GLU A 59 -0.30 -5.50 -2.93
N LEU A 60 -1.60 -5.72 -3.18
CA LEU A 60 -2.52 -6.30 -2.22
C LEU A 60 -2.09 -7.71 -1.81
N CYS A 61 -1.83 -8.60 -2.78
CA CYS A 61 -1.38 -9.97 -2.51
C CYS A 61 -0.04 -9.99 -1.77
N ALA A 62 0.90 -9.14 -2.19
CA ALA A 62 2.21 -9.03 -1.57
C ALA A 62 2.13 -8.54 -0.12
N SER A 63 1.25 -7.57 0.19
CA SER A 63 1.05 -7.08 1.56
C SER A 63 0.45 -8.14 2.48
N LEU A 64 -0.53 -8.91 1.97
CA LEU A 64 -1.12 -10.03 2.71
C LEU A 64 -0.14 -11.18 2.93
N TYR A 65 0.69 -11.47 1.94
CA TYR A 65 1.72 -12.49 2.06
C TYR A 65 2.78 -12.12 3.13
N VAL A 66 3.25 -10.87 3.13
CA VAL A 66 4.15 -10.37 4.18
C VAL A 66 3.47 -10.42 5.56
N PHE A 67 2.18 -10.11 5.62
CA PHE A 67 1.40 -10.23 6.85
C PHE A 67 1.31 -11.69 7.33
N ASP A 68 1.06 -12.63 6.44
CA ASP A 68 1.04 -14.07 6.76
C ASP A 68 2.41 -14.55 7.27
N ILE A 69 3.53 -14.07 6.69
CA ILE A 69 4.89 -14.39 7.17
C ILE A 69 5.10 -13.86 8.60
N LEU A 70 4.62 -12.65 8.90
CA LEU A 70 4.76 -12.04 10.23
C LEU A 70 3.90 -12.73 11.30
N THR A 71 2.70 -13.19 10.91
CA THR A 71 1.73 -13.74 11.85
C THR A 71 1.81 -15.25 12.02
N LYS A 72 2.09 -16.00 10.93
CA LYS A 72 2.02 -17.47 10.90
C LYS A 72 3.37 -18.16 10.85
N GLN A 73 4.47 -17.43 10.73
CA GLN A 73 5.88 -17.88 10.69
C GLN A 73 6.23 -19.11 9.81
N HIS A 74 5.28 -19.72 9.10
CA HIS A 74 5.43 -21.05 8.51
C HIS A 74 5.58 -21.12 7.01
N LEU A 75 5.55 -20.00 6.26
CA LEU A 75 5.27 -20.05 4.81
C LEU A 75 6.40 -19.59 3.89
N VAL A 76 7.65 -19.52 4.34
CA VAL A 76 8.72 -19.17 3.41
C VAL A 76 9.16 -20.39 2.61
N GLY A 77 8.50 -20.64 1.50
CA GLY A 77 8.98 -21.63 0.53
C GLY A 77 10.35 -21.21 -0.01
N LYS A 78 11.33 -22.14 -0.01
CA LYS A 78 12.71 -21.84 -0.45
C LYS A 78 12.81 -21.48 -1.93
N GLN A 79 11.88 -21.91 -2.77
CA GLN A 79 11.88 -21.67 -4.21
C GLN A 79 11.08 -20.41 -4.58
N LEU A 80 11.62 -19.58 -5.47
CA LEU A 80 10.99 -18.33 -5.94
C LEU A 80 9.57 -18.55 -6.49
N GLY A 81 9.36 -19.58 -7.30
CA GLY A 81 8.05 -19.89 -7.87
C GLY A 81 7.01 -20.26 -6.82
N ARG A 82 7.40 -20.96 -5.73
CA ARG A 82 6.52 -21.28 -4.62
C ARG A 82 6.15 -20.03 -3.84
N LYS A 83 7.10 -19.10 -3.60
CA LYS A 83 6.83 -17.82 -2.94
C LYS A 83 5.79 -17.00 -3.70
N ILE A 84 5.87 -16.95 -5.02
CA ILE A 84 4.89 -16.24 -5.86
C ILE A 84 3.51 -16.93 -5.80
N SER A 85 3.46 -18.27 -5.84
CA SER A 85 2.21 -19.03 -5.69
C SER A 85 1.56 -18.76 -4.32
N ASP A 86 2.34 -18.85 -3.24
CA ASP A 86 1.87 -18.64 -1.88
C ASP A 86 1.37 -17.20 -1.66
N MET A 87 1.98 -16.21 -2.33
CA MET A 87 1.55 -14.83 -2.34
C MET A 87 0.12 -14.67 -2.89
N PHE A 88 -0.19 -15.32 -4.03
CA PHE A 88 -1.56 -15.31 -4.54
C PHE A 88 -2.52 -16.14 -3.67
N GLY A 89 -2.03 -17.20 -3.05
CA GLY A 89 -2.80 -18.02 -2.09
C GLY A 89 -3.15 -17.27 -0.79
N SER A 90 -2.44 -16.19 -0.45
CA SER A 90 -2.76 -15.36 0.73
C SER A 90 -4.03 -14.51 0.53
N LEU A 91 -4.47 -14.31 -0.72
CA LEU A 91 -5.66 -13.55 -1.06
C LEU A 91 -6.93 -14.40 -0.87
N THR A 92 -7.76 -14.05 0.09
CA THR A 92 -9.09 -14.63 0.26
C THR A 92 -10.16 -13.78 -0.44
N ALA A 93 -11.32 -14.36 -0.74
CA ALA A 93 -12.43 -13.61 -1.32
C ALA A 93 -12.88 -12.44 -0.41
N HIS A 94 -12.77 -12.62 0.90
CA HIS A 94 -13.11 -11.59 1.89
C HIS A 94 -12.13 -10.41 1.86
N THR A 95 -10.83 -10.69 1.86
CA THR A 95 -9.79 -9.65 1.76
C THR A 95 -9.84 -8.92 0.42
N PHE A 96 -10.13 -9.62 -0.67
CA PHE A 96 -10.32 -9.02 -1.98
C PHE A 96 -11.51 -8.05 -2.02
N LYS A 97 -12.68 -8.47 -1.53
CA LYS A 97 -13.87 -7.60 -1.42
C LYS A 97 -13.60 -6.38 -0.53
N THR A 98 -12.88 -6.58 0.59
CA THR A 98 -12.48 -5.48 1.47
C THR A 98 -11.55 -4.50 0.75
N GLY A 99 -10.56 -4.99 0.01
CA GLY A 99 -9.66 -4.17 -0.79
C GLY A 99 -10.40 -3.34 -1.84
N LEU A 100 -11.36 -3.95 -2.56
CA LEU A 100 -12.22 -3.24 -3.51
C LEU A 100 -13.06 -2.15 -2.82
N LEU A 101 -13.66 -2.45 -1.68
CA LEU A 101 -14.47 -1.47 -0.94
C LEU A 101 -13.60 -0.31 -0.43
N VAL A 102 -12.44 -0.60 0.14
CA VAL A 102 -11.47 0.42 0.58
C VAL A 102 -11.07 1.30 -0.60
N GLY A 103 -10.67 0.68 -1.73
CA GLY A 103 -10.31 1.41 -2.95
C GLY A 103 -11.44 2.28 -3.48
N PHE A 104 -12.66 1.76 -3.50
CA PHE A 104 -13.84 2.51 -3.93
C PHE A 104 -14.13 3.72 -3.03
N ILE A 105 -14.18 3.50 -1.72
CA ILE A 105 -14.47 4.58 -0.76
C ILE A 105 -13.37 5.64 -0.76
N THR A 106 -12.09 5.23 -0.71
CA THR A 106 -10.98 6.18 -0.79
C THR A 106 -10.94 6.90 -2.13
N GLY A 107 -11.22 6.18 -3.21
CA GLY A 107 -11.35 6.74 -4.54
C GLY A 107 -12.41 7.83 -4.65
N LEU A 108 -13.61 7.64 -4.07
CA LEU A 108 -14.64 8.65 -4.06
C LEU A 108 -14.18 9.97 -3.39
N TRP A 109 -13.42 9.89 -2.30
CA TRP A 109 -12.89 11.07 -1.61
C TRP A 109 -11.82 11.81 -2.42
N PHE A 110 -11.10 11.12 -3.30
CA PHE A 110 -10.19 11.74 -4.24
C PHE A 110 -10.91 12.25 -5.48
N PHE A 111 -11.62 11.37 -6.20
CA PHE A 111 -12.14 11.66 -7.53
C PHE A 111 -13.25 12.71 -7.53
N LEU A 112 -14.12 12.74 -6.52
CA LEU A 112 -15.27 13.64 -6.51
C LEU A 112 -14.85 15.11 -6.44
N PRO A 113 -13.97 15.54 -5.50
CA PRO A 113 -13.45 16.91 -5.51
C PRO A 113 -12.58 17.22 -6.72
N TYR A 114 -11.84 16.22 -7.25
CA TYR A 114 -11.00 16.41 -8.42
C TYR A 114 -11.81 16.68 -9.67
N ILE A 115 -12.86 15.90 -9.95
CA ILE A 115 -13.74 16.09 -11.11
C ILE A 115 -14.39 17.47 -11.05
N ILE A 116 -14.93 17.86 -9.89
CA ILE A 116 -15.57 19.16 -9.70
C ILE A 116 -14.54 20.29 -9.84
N GLY A 117 -13.39 20.15 -9.20
CA GLY A 117 -12.31 21.14 -9.21
C GLY A 117 -11.75 21.37 -10.62
N ILE A 118 -11.48 20.31 -11.35
CA ILE A 118 -11.02 20.40 -12.75
C ILE A 118 -12.10 21.04 -13.62
N GLY A 119 -13.37 20.64 -13.47
CA GLY A 119 -14.49 21.23 -14.19
C GLY A 119 -14.60 22.75 -13.99
N LEU A 120 -14.43 23.23 -12.76
CA LEU A 120 -14.43 24.68 -12.45
C LEU A 120 -13.22 25.40 -13.07
N ILE A 121 -12.04 24.80 -13.04
CA ILE A 121 -10.84 25.37 -13.67
C ILE A 121 -11.03 25.46 -15.17
N VAL A 122 -11.50 24.40 -15.81
CA VAL A 122 -11.78 24.39 -17.27
C VAL A 122 -12.83 25.45 -17.63
N ALA A 123 -13.92 25.55 -16.86
CA ALA A 123 -14.94 26.57 -17.07
C ALA A 123 -14.37 28.00 -16.94
N ALA A 124 -13.50 28.23 -15.96
CA ALA A 124 -12.82 29.52 -15.78
C ALA A 124 -11.88 29.86 -16.96
N LEU A 125 -11.16 28.87 -17.47
CA LEU A 125 -10.26 29.03 -18.62
C LEU A 125 -11.04 29.31 -19.92
N VAL A 126 -12.12 28.57 -20.16
CA VAL A 126 -12.97 28.75 -21.34
C VAL A 126 -13.65 30.12 -21.34
N SER A 127 -14.11 30.60 -20.17
CA SER A 127 -14.72 31.91 -20.00
C SER A 127 -13.72 33.06 -19.93
N ASN A 128 -12.42 32.76 -20.05
CA ASN A 128 -11.31 33.73 -19.92
C ASN A 128 -11.38 34.53 -18.60
N SER A 129 -11.91 33.91 -17.55
CA SER A 129 -12.17 34.53 -16.23
C SER A 129 -11.35 33.83 -15.14
N PHE A 130 -10.16 34.36 -14.84
CA PHE A 130 -9.32 33.90 -13.75
C PHE A 130 -9.82 34.35 -12.36
N GLY A 131 -11.14 34.50 -12.21
CA GLY A 131 -11.79 34.95 -10.99
C GLY A 131 -11.99 33.85 -9.96
N ILE A 132 -13.07 33.99 -9.20
CA ILE A 132 -13.40 33.14 -8.06
C ILE A 132 -13.54 31.64 -8.43
N LEU A 133 -14.03 31.35 -9.63
CA LEU A 133 -14.22 29.96 -10.11
C LEU A 133 -12.88 29.21 -10.24
N PHE A 134 -11.84 29.86 -10.75
CA PHE A 134 -10.50 29.28 -10.88
C PHE A 134 -9.93 28.91 -9.50
N TRP A 135 -9.94 29.87 -8.57
CA TRP A 135 -9.41 29.65 -7.23
C TRP A 135 -10.23 28.64 -6.41
N LEU A 136 -11.55 28.61 -6.60
CA LEU A 136 -12.42 27.62 -6.00
C LEU A 136 -12.08 26.20 -6.53
N GLY A 137 -11.82 26.07 -7.83
CA GLY A 137 -11.37 24.82 -8.42
C GLY A 137 -10.03 24.34 -7.82
N VAL A 138 -9.04 25.24 -7.72
CA VAL A 138 -7.75 24.93 -7.09
C VAL A 138 -7.93 24.52 -5.62
N ALA A 139 -8.77 25.27 -4.86
CA ALA A 139 -9.04 24.94 -3.46
C ALA A 139 -9.67 23.54 -3.32
N LEU A 140 -10.60 23.16 -4.21
CA LEU A 140 -11.21 21.82 -4.21
C LEU A 140 -10.20 20.71 -4.52
N LEU A 141 -9.25 20.94 -5.42
CA LEU A 141 -8.19 19.97 -5.70
C LEU A 141 -7.30 19.74 -4.47
N LEU A 142 -6.86 20.81 -3.82
CA LEU A 142 -6.05 20.72 -2.60
C LEU A 142 -6.81 20.08 -1.44
N PHE A 143 -8.06 20.45 -1.25
CA PHE A 143 -8.93 19.92 -0.21
C PHE A 143 -9.22 18.41 -0.45
N GLY A 144 -9.54 18.02 -1.70
CA GLY A 144 -9.77 16.62 -2.07
C GLY A 144 -8.54 15.76 -1.87
N GLY A 145 -7.36 16.26 -2.26
CA GLY A 145 -6.09 15.58 -2.01
C GLY A 145 -5.83 15.37 -0.52
N PHE A 146 -6.02 16.41 0.30
CA PHE A 146 -5.81 16.35 1.74
C PHE A 146 -6.77 15.37 2.44
N ILE A 147 -8.07 15.46 2.14
CA ILE A 147 -9.06 14.54 2.72
C ILE A 147 -8.82 13.11 2.24
N GLY A 148 -8.55 12.91 0.95
CA GLY A 148 -8.26 11.61 0.39
C GLY A 148 -7.08 10.94 1.08
N LEU A 149 -5.99 11.67 1.35
CA LEU A 149 -4.86 11.18 2.13
C LEU A 149 -5.28 10.73 3.54
N ILE A 150 -6.05 11.56 4.25
CA ILE A 150 -6.53 11.20 5.59
C ILE A 150 -7.35 9.90 5.54
N LYS A 151 -8.23 9.73 4.54
CA LYS A 151 -9.06 8.55 4.37
C LYS A 151 -8.26 7.31 4.02
N THR A 152 -7.23 7.43 3.19
CA THR A 152 -6.30 6.34 2.89
C THR A 152 -5.66 5.81 4.18
N TYR A 153 -5.19 6.69 5.05
CA TYR A 153 -4.63 6.27 6.34
C TYR A 153 -5.67 5.78 7.34
N GLU A 154 -6.91 6.27 7.30
CA GLU A 154 -8.01 5.75 8.14
C GLU A 154 -8.30 4.28 7.86
N TYR A 155 -8.23 3.86 6.60
CA TYR A 155 -8.59 2.51 6.17
C TYR A 155 -7.39 1.60 5.92
N ALA A 156 -6.18 2.05 6.24
CA ALA A 156 -4.94 1.30 6.00
C ALA A 156 -4.90 -0.09 6.67
N LEU A 157 -5.59 -0.27 7.80
CA LEU A 157 -5.64 -1.55 8.52
C LEU A 157 -6.78 -2.48 8.06
N ALA A 158 -7.74 -1.99 7.26
CA ALA A 158 -8.96 -2.74 6.95
C ALA A 158 -8.68 -4.10 6.28
N ILE A 159 -7.67 -4.17 5.40
CA ILE A 159 -7.29 -5.38 4.68
C ILE A 159 -6.70 -6.43 5.64
N TYR A 160 -5.86 -5.99 6.59
CA TYR A 160 -5.26 -6.86 7.60
C TYR A 160 -6.30 -7.35 8.61
N LEU A 161 -7.25 -6.50 8.99
CA LEU A 161 -8.40 -6.88 9.82
C LEU A 161 -9.29 -7.90 9.12
N ALA A 162 -9.51 -7.77 7.81
CA ALA A 162 -10.26 -8.75 7.02
C ALA A 162 -9.58 -10.11 6.97
N LYS A 163 -8.25 -10.14 7.07
CA LYS A 163 -7.48 -11.39 7.12
C LYS A 163 -7.55 -12.07 8.50
N THR A 164 -7.64 -11.29 9.56
CA THR A 164 -7.71 -11.82 10.93
C THR A 164 -9.12 -12.14 11.40
N ASN A 165 -10.14 -11.44 10.86
CA ASN A 165 -11.53 -11.54 11.28
C ASN A 165 -12.44 -11.74 10.06
N GLU A 166 -12.53 -12.97 9.57
CA GLU A 166 -13.33 -13.30 8.38
C GLU A 166 -14.86 -13.16 8.60
N GLU A 167 -15.32 -13.17 9.85
CA GLU A 167 -16.73 -13.05 10.22
C GLU A 167 -17.23 -11.60 10.21
N LEU A 168 -16.32 -10.61 10.25
CA LEU A 168 -16.71 -9.21 10.30
C LEU A 168 -17.24 -8.72 8.95
N GLY A 169 -18.38 -8.03 8.97
CA GLY A 169 -18.92 -7.38 7.77
C GLY A 169 -17.99 -6.26 7.26
N LEU A 170 -18.00 -6.01 5.94
CA LEU A 170 -17.11 -5.07 5.26
C LEU A 170 -17.09 -3.65 5.89
N PHE A 171 -18.27 -3.11 6.23
CA PHE A 171 -18.37 -1.78 6.86
C PHE A 171 -17.89 -1.78 8.33
N ALA A 172 -18.04 -2.91 9.03
CA ALA A 172 -17.51 -3.07 10.40
C ALA A 172 -15.97 -3.02 10.38
N LEU A 173 -15.33 -3.67 9.40
CA LEU A 173 -13.88 -3.62 9.19
C LEU A 173 -13.37 -2.18 8.96
N LEU A 174 -14.08 -1.39 8.15
CA LEU A 174 -13.73 0.02 7.93
C LEU A 174 -13.84 0.84 9.22
N LYS A 175 -14.90 0.60 10.00
CA LYS A 175 -15.12 1.29 11.27
C LYS A 175 -14.03 0.92 12.29
N GLU A 176 -13.69 -0.34 12.37
CA GLU A 176 -12.63 -0.83 13.27
C GLU A 176 -11.24 -0.30 12.85
N SER A 177 -10.92 -0.35 11.55
CA SER A 177 -9.70 0.24 11.01
C SER A 177 -9.56 1.70 11.39
N LYS A 178 -10.62 2.49 11.18
CA LYS A 178 -10.66 3.91 11.56
C LYS A 178 -10.45 4.12 13.05
N GLN A 179 -11.00 3.25 13.90
CA GLN A 179 -10.82 3.32 15.35
C GLN A 179 -9.38 3.02 15.76
N LYS A 180 -8.81 1.92 15.26
CA LYS A 180 -7.43 1.50 15.58
C LYS A 180 -6.39 2.49 15.05
N MET A 181 -6.68 3.16 13.92
CA MET A 181 -5.80 4.19 13.35
C MET A 181 -5.89 5.56 14.06
N LYS A 182 -6.75 5.74 15.06
CA LYS A 182 -6.76 6.98 15.85
C LYS A 182 -5.45 7.14 16.60
N GLY A 183 -4.79 8.29 16.42
CA GLY A 183 -3.48 8.57 17.01
C GLY A 183 -2.28 8.04 16.22
N HIS A 184 -2.48 7.12 15.27
CA HIS A 184 -1.40 6.48 14.51
C HIS A 184 -1.25 6.98 13.07
N LYS A 185 -2.22 7.75 12.54
CA LYS A 185 -2.22 8.26 11.15
C LYS A 185 -0.98 9.09 10.82
N LEU A 186 -0.61 10.03 11.71
CA LEU A 186 0.58 10.86 11.53
C LEU A 186 1.87 10.03 11.58
N THR A 187 1.92 9.01 12.41
CA THR A 187 3.08 8.11 12.50
C THR A 187 3.29 7.37 11.18
N LEU A 188 2.20 6.81 10.60
CA LEU A 188 2.24 6.15 9.31
C LEU A 188 2.57 7.13 8.17
N PHE A 189 2.00 8.33 8.20
CA PHE A 189 2.31 9.39 7.24
C PHE A 189 3.79 9.74 7.26
N VAL A 190 4.36 10.03 8.43
CA VAL A 190 5.78 10.37 8.57
C VAL A 190 6.68 9.18 8.24
N GLN A 191 6.25 7.94 8.51
CA GLN A 191 6.95 6.74 8.05
C GLN A 191 7.02 6.70 6.51
N ASN A 192 5.90 6.88 5.82
CA ASN A 192 5.85 6.90 4.36
C ASN A 192 6.61 8.10 3.78
N LEU A 193 6.52 9.28 4.39
CA LEU A 193 7.30 10.45 4.00
C LEU A 193 8.81 10.19 4.09
N SER A 194 9.25 9.36 5.02
CA SER A 194 10.66 9.00 5.15
C SER A 194 11.20 8.11 4.01
N PHE A 195 10.32 7.57 3.16
CA PHE A 195 10.67 6.86 1.93
C PHE A 195 10.64 7.76 0.69
N PHE A 196 10.28 9.03 0.84
CA PHE A 196 10.20 9.99 -0.29
C PHE A 196 11.49 10.04 -1.12
N TRP A 197 12.65 10.12 -0.47
CA TRP A 197 13.95 10.13 -1.16
C TRP A 197 14.24 8.84 -1.93
N TRP A 198 13.78 7.70 -1.42
CA TRP A 198 13.83 6.42 -2.12
C TRP A 198 12.93 6.43 -3.36
N GLY A 199 11.75 7.06 -3.27
CA GLY A 199 10.86 7.26 -4.41
C GLY A 199 11.51 8.08 -5.53
N LEU A 200 12.24 9.15 -5.19
CA LEU A 200 13.02 9.92 -6.18
C LEU A 200 14.11 9.06 -6.81
N GLY A 201 14.78 8.20 -6.04
CA GLY A 201 15.75 7.24 -6.57
C GLY A 201 15.11 6.23 -7.54
N VAL A 202 13.91 5.74 -7.23
CA VAL A 202 13.15 4.85 -8.13
C VAL A 202 12.85 5.56 -9.45
N PHE A 203 12.39 6.81 -9.38
CA PHE A 203 12.14 7.62 -10.58
C PHE A 203 13.42 7.85 -11.40
N ALA A 204 14.52 8.23 -10.74
CA ALA A 204 15.82 8.50 -11.40
C ALA A 204 16.42 7.26 -12.08
N THR A 205 16.12 6.06 -11.57
CA THR A 205 16.61 4.79 -12.14
C THR A 205 15.64 4.16 -13.14
N GLY A 206 14.59 4.89 -13.58
CA GLY A 206 13.57 4.35 -14.49
C GLY A 206 12.81 3.15 -13.89
N GLY A 207 12.67 3.10 -12.55
CA GLY A 207 11.95 2.03 -11.84
C GLY A 207 12.84 0.89 -11.31
N LEU A 208 14.10 0.77 -11.75
CA LEU A 208 14.98 -0.34 -11.37
C LEU A 208 15.19 -0.45 -9.85
N LEU A 209 15.36 0.69 -9.17
CA LEU A 209 15.49 0.72 -7.72
C LEU A 209 14.20 0.25 -7.01
N GLY A 210 13.06 0.30 -7.69
CA GLY A 210 11.78 -0.21 -7.20
C GLY A 210 11.81 -1.69 -6.85
N LEU A 211 12.67 -2.49 -7.52
CA LEU A 211 12.90 -3.90 -7.19
C LEU A 211 13.19 -4.12 -5.69
N TYR A 212 13.92 -3.20 -5.07
CA TYR A 212 14.27 -3.26 -3.66
C TYR A 212 13.37 -2.38 -2.78
N VAL A 213 13.03 -1.18 -3.26
CA VAL A 213 12.30 -0.18 -2.47
C VAL A 213 10.85 -0.61 -2.23
N THR A 214 10.19 -1.18 -3.24
CA THR A 214 8.79 -1.62 -3.11
C THR A 214 8.61 -2.67 -2.01
N PRO A 215 9.34 -3.81 -2.00
CA PRO A 215 9.22 -4.78 -0.91
C PRO A 215 9.64 -4.20 0.45
N TYR A 216 10.59 -3.26 0.48
CA TYR A 216 11.01 -2.61 1.71
C TYR A 216 9.91 -1.74 2.32
N VAL A 217 9.26 -0.88 1.53
CA VAL A 217 8.14 -0.04 1.97
C VAL A 217 6.95 -0.91 2.40
N LEU A 218 6.65 -1.94 1.62
CA LEU A 218 5.57 -2.87 1.89
C LEU A 218 5.79 -3.61 3.21
N ALA A 219 6.98 -4.17 3.44
CA ALA A 219 7.32 -4.82 4.71
C ALA A 219 7.24 -3.85 5.90
N ALA A 220 7.74 -2.62 5.75
CA ALA A 220 7.67 -1.61 6.81
C ALA A 220 6.22 -1.22 7.15
N ASN A 221 5.35 -1.06 6.15
CA ASN A 221 3.94 -0.75 6.38
C ASN A 221 3.17 -1.93 7.00
N THR A 222 3.51 -3.16 6.62
CA THR A 222 2.90 -4.37 7.20
C THR A 222 3.34 -4.56 8.65
N ILE A 223 4.63 -4.36 8.98
CA ILE A 223 5.13 -4.40 10.37
C ILE A 223 4.42 -3.32 11.20
N PHE A 224 4.26 -2.10 10.66
CA PHE A 224 3.50 -1.07 11.34
C PHE A 224 2.05 -1.51 11.61
N ALA A 225 1.40 -2.14 10.64
CA ALA A 225 0.03 -2.63 10.78
C ALA A 225 -0.07 -3.70 11.88
N THR A 226 0.85 -4.68 11.94
CA THR A 226 0.87 -5.71 12.99
C THR A 226 1.10 -5.11 14.37
N GLU A 227 1.93 -4.07 14.49
CA GLU A 227 2.14 -3.33 15.75
C GLU A 227 0.85 -2.63 16.23
N VAL A 228 0.15 -1.93 15.33
CA VAL A 228 -1.10 -1.23 15.68
C VAL A 228 -2.23 -2.21 15.99
N LEU A 229 -2.24 -3.38 15.34
CA LEU A 229 -3.19 -4.45 15.62
C LEU A 229 -2.88 -5.22 16.92
N GLY A 230 -1.68 -5.07 17.47
CA GLY A 230 -1.25 -5.77 18.70
C GLY A 230 -0.93 -7.26 18.50
N ILE A 231 -0.61 -7.67 17.26
CA ILE A 231 -0.40 -9.09 16.91
C ILE A 231 1.05 -9.55 17.20
N ASN A 232 1.92 -8.64 17.56
CA ASN A 232 3.36 -8.81 17.39
C ASN A 232 4.17 -9.47 18.51
N ASP A 233 3.71 -9.67 19.70
CA ASP A 233 4.67 -10.05 20.76
C ASP A 233 4.33 -11.30 21.57
N SER A 234 3.15 -11.86 21.42
CA SER A 234 2.74 -13.03 22.21
C SER A 234 3.10 -14.40 21.59
N GLU A 235 3.51 -14.41 20.30
CA GLU A 235 3.73 -15.65 19.55
C GLU A 235 4.99 -15.66 18.68
N ASN A 236 6.07 -14.94 19.06
CA ASN A 236 7.32 -15.02 18.30
C ASN A 236 8.31 -16.02 18.92
N PRO A 237 8.30 -17.30 18.52
CA PRO A 237 9.23 -18.31 19.04
C PRO A 237 10.71 -18.00 18.70
N ARG A 238 10.99 -17.08 17.75
CA ARG A 238 12.37 -16.65 17.45
C ARG A 238 13.00 -15.86 18.61
N LYS A 239 12.21 -15.21 19.48
CA LYS A 239 12.75 -14.52 20.64
C LYS A 239 13.13 -15.48 21.77
N GLU A 240 12.48 -16.65 21.86
CA GLU A 240 12.84 -17.66 22.87
C GLU A 240 14.12 -18.41 22.49
N SER A 241 14.36 -18.71 21.21
CA SER A 241 15.58 -19.38 20.77
C SER A 241 16.84 -18.53 20.89
N ASP A 242 16.71 -17.19 20.84
CA ASP A 242 17.86 -16.28 20.98
C ASP A 242 18.20 -16.00 22.46
N LEU A 243 17.31 -16.35 23.39
CA LEU A 243 17.55 -16.21 24.83
C LEU A 243 18.13 -17.49 25.48
N GLU A 244 18.04 -18.63 24.79
CA GLU A 244 18.61 -19.91 25.30
C GLU A 244 20.07 -20.14 24.84
N VAL A 245 20.70 -19.21 24.17
CA VAL A 245 22.09 -19.33 23.65
C VAL A 245 23.08 -18.45 24.43
N PHE A 246 22.78 -18.09 25.70
CA PHE A 246 23.75 -17.46 26.60
C PHE A 246 23.81 -18.18 27.92
#